data_112216e3eb6784f97fa57f175575c5c7
#
_entry.id   112216e3eb6784f97fa57f175575c5c7
#
_cell.length_a   1.000
_cell.length_b   1.000
_cell.length_c   1.000
_cell.angle_alpha   90.00
_cell.angle_beta   90.00
_cell.angle_gamma   90.00
#
_symmetry.space_group_name_H-M   'P 1'
#
loop_
_entity.id
_entity.type
_entity.pdbx_description
1 polymer ?
#
loop_
_entity_poly.entity_id
_entity_poly.type
_entity_poly.pdbx_seq_one_letter_code
_entity_poly.pdbx_strand_id
1 'polypeptide(L)'
;MLSEMGALIERNGGTPFAAPVLQEVHLGDTADVIQLIDDLCADKVQVMVFQTGVGTKTFFDSAASRGQETETLKALESITVIARSPKPAAVLRRNKIHIDLMPPEPFTSTDLISAISGLDLAKRHVVVQAYGGPNKLLTQTLEERGATVREVTLYTWELAEDVTPVLGLINALENKQIDALAFTSQIQVTNLLSIASQLGKEGSLRTSLANPDVLLASVGPVCTKRMMEENLRVDIEPEHPHMGNLVLAVAERLNSDYVNTN
;
A
#
# COMPACT_ATOMS: atom_id res chain seq x y z
N MET A 1 1.99 -5.83 -6.44
CA MET A 1 2.64 -4.56 -6.84
C MET A 1 4.00 -4.76 -7.50
N LEU A 2 4.97 -5.47 -6.91
CA LEU A 2 6.27 -5.76 -7.58
C LEU A 2 6.09 -6.53 -8.89
N SER A 3 5.27 -7.58 -8.91
CA SER A 3 4.96 -8.37 -10.11
C SER A 3 4.23 -7.55 -11.18
N GLU A 4 3.37 -6.63 -10.78
CA GLU A 4 2.64 -5.74 -11.69
C GLU A 4 3.57 -4.71 -12.34
N MET A 5 4.47 -4.09 -11.56
CA MET A 5 5.46 -3.17 -12.09
C MET A 5 6.47 -3.90 -12.99
N GLY A 6 6.92 -5.09 -12.62
CA GLY A 6 7.80 -5.92 -13.45
C GLY A 6 7.16 -6.22 -14.81
N ALA A 7 5.90 -6.67 -14.84
CA ALA A 7 5.18 -6.91 -16.08
C ALA A 7 4.96 -5.65 -16.94
N LEU A 8 4.84 -4.47 -16.29
CA LEU A 8 4.78 -3.19 -17.00
C LEU A 8 6.12 -2.85 -17.67
N ILE A 9 7.24 -3.04 -16.95
CA ILE A 9 8.59 -2.81 -17.47
C ILE A 9 8.85 -3.73 -18.67
N GLU A 10 8.57 -5.04 -18.54
CA GLU A 10 8.76 -6.02 -19.62
C GLU A 10 7.93 -5.68 -20.87
N ARG A 11 6.67 -5.27 -20.70
CA ARG A 11 5.81 -4.84 -21.82
C ARG A 11 6.33 -3.60 -22.55
N ASN A 12 7.13 -2.77 -21.89
CA ASN A 12 7.77 -1.60 -22.48
C ASN A 12 9.24 -1.87 -22.90
N GLY A 13 9.65 -3.15 -22.97
CA GLY A 13 10.94 -3.57 -23.52
C GLY A 13 12.10 -3.53 -22.51
N GLY A 14 11.84 -3.25 -21.23
CA GLY A 14 12.85 -3.23 -20.18
C GLY A 14 12.99 -4.56 -19.45
N THR A 15 14.10 -4.71 -18.73
CA THR A 15 14.35 -5.84 -17.82
C THR A 15 14.18 -5.37 -16.39
N PRO A 16 13.18 -5.88 -15.63
CA PRO A 16 12.95 -5.44 -14.27
C PRO A 16 14.01 -5.98 -13.31
N PHE A 17 14.54 -5.11 -12.45
CA PHE A 17 15.36 -5.45 -11.31
C PHE A 17 14.59 -5.10 -10.03
N ALA A 18 14.18 -6.10 -9.26
CA ALA A 18 13.38 -5.89 -8.06
C ALA A 18 14.27 -5.82 -6.82
N ALA A 19 14.22 -4.68 -6.11
CA ALA A 19 14.90 -4.47 -4.84
C ALA A 19 13.89 -3.93 -3.80
N PRO A 20 13.04 -4.79 -3.21
CA PRO A 20 12.06 -4.38 -2.23
C PRO A 20 12.73 -3.83 -0.98
N VAL A 21 12.33 -2.64 -0.57
CA VAL A 21 12.79 -1.96 0.66
C VAL A 21 11.73 -1.99 1.76
N LEU A 22 10.58 -2.58 1.47
CA LEU A 22 9.42 -2.73 2.37
C LEU A 22 8.93 -4.17 2.29
N GLN A 23 8.55 -4.70 3.42
CA GLN A 23 7.77 -5.93 3.53
C GLN A 23 6.41 -5.63 4.15
N GLU A 24 5.43 -6.39 3.72
CA GLU A 24 4.09 -6.39 4.31
C GLU A 24 4.08 -7.38 5.47
N VAL A 25 3.79 -6.89 6.68
CA VAL A 25 3.69 -7.72 7.87
C VAL A 25 2.22 -7.86 8.25
N HIS A 26 1.73 -9.10 8.21
CA HIS A 26 0.37 -9.41 8.61
C HIS A 26 0.27 -9.48 10.14
N LEU A 27 -0.74 -8.83 10.70
CA LEU A 27 -0.97 -8.71 12.13
C LEU A 27 -2.16 -9.57 12.61
N GLY A 28 -2.48 -10.63 11.86
CA GLY A 28 -3.64 -11.49 12.12
C GLY A 28 -3.66 -12.15 13.49
N ASP A 29 -2.51 -12.37 14.12
CA ASP A 29 -2.36 -13.03 15.42
C ASP A 29 -2.23 -12.04 16.60
N THR A 30 -2.41 -10.74 16.36
CA THR A 30 -2.35 -9.74 17.44
C THR A 30 -3.60 -9.80 18.32
N ALA A 31 -3.45 -9.43 19.58
CA ALA A 31 -4.55 -9.41 20.55
C ALA A 31 -5.74 -8.58 20.06
N ASP A 32 -5.48 -7.49 19.34
CA ASP A 32 -6.52 -6.61 18.78
C ASP A 32 -7.34 -7.30 17.69
N VAL A 33 -6.70 -8.07 16.80
CA VAL A 33 -7.40 -8.80 15.74
C VAL A 33 -8.16 -9.99 16.30
N ILE A 34 -7.56 -10.70 17.25
CA ILE A 34 -8.22 -11.77 18.00
C ILE A 34 -9.49 -11.26 18.67
N GLN A 35 -9.39 -10.16 19.43
CA GLN A 35 -10.53 -9.54 20.11
C GLN A 35 -11.58 -9.03 19.12
N LEU A 36 -11.18 -8.54 17.94
CA LEU A 36 -12.14 -8.14 16.88
C LEU A 36 -12.99 -9.33 16.44
N ILE A 37 -12.36 -10.48 16.15
CA ILE A 37 -13.06 -11.69 15.71
C ILE A 37 -14.00 -12.20 16.80
N ASP A 38 -13.52 -12.24 18.06
CA ASP A 38 -14.33 -12.67 19.20
C ASP A 38 -15.52 -11.72 19.44
N ASP A 39 -15.31 -10.40 19.36
CA ASP A 39 -16.40 -9.42 19.52
C ASP A 39 -17.42 -9.49 18.38
N LEU A 40 -16.98 -9.76 17.15
CA LEU A 40 -17.85 -9.95 16.01
C LEU A 40 -18.72 -11.20 16.18
N CYS A 41 -18.12 -12.33 16.56
CA CYS A 41 -18.82 -13.57 16.83
C CYS A 41 -19.75 -13.51 18.06
N ALA A 42 -19.53 -12.54 18.96
CA ALA A 42 -20.38 -12.27 20.12
C ALA A 42 -21.45 -11.17 19.88
N ASP A 43 -21.73 -10.82 18.62
CA ASP A 43 -22.73 -9.81 18.20
C ASP A 43 -22.47 -8.39 18.76
N LYS A 44 -21.23 -8.07 19.15
CA LYS A 44 -20.88 -6.75 19.71
C LYS A 44 -20.57 -5.70 18.64
N VAL A 45 -20.38 -6.09 17.39
CA VAL A 45 -20.10 -5.21 16.26
C VAL A 45 -21.34 -5.07 15.39
N GLN A 46 -21.74 -3.86 15.05
CA GLN A 46 -22.91 -3.61 14.19
C GLN A 46 -22.54 -3.09 12.80
N VAL A 47 -21.34 -2.51 12.66
CA VAL A 47 -20.85 -2.00 11.37
C VAL A 47 -19.38 -2.33 11.22
N MET A 48 -18.99 -2.85 10.07
CA MET A 48 -17.58 -3.08 9.75
C MET A 48 -17.18 -2.41 8.45
N VAL A 49 -16.12 -1.60 8.51
CA VAL A 49 -15.56 -0.85 7.37
C VAL A 49 -14.25 -1.49 6.94
N PHE A 50 -14.25 -2.12 5.78
CA PHE A 50 -13.05 -2.69 5.15
C PHE A 50 -12.41 -1.68 4.20
N GLN A 51 -11.19 -1.23 4.52
CA GLN A 51 -10.51 -0.20 3.74
C GLN A 51 -9.58 -0.75 2.66
N THR A 52 -8.98 -1.93 2.86
CA THR A 52 -7.99 -2.49 1.91
C THR A 52 -8.20 -3.99 1.66
N GLY A 53 -7.85 -4.43 0.45
CA GLY A 53 -7.91 -5.85 0.11
C GLY A 53 -6.97 -6.72 0.95
N VAL A 54 -5.77 -6.21 1.26
CA VAL A 54 -4.79 -6.91 2.11
C VAL A 54 -5.36 -7.13 3.51
N GLY A 55 -5.76 -6.06 4.19
CA GLY A 55 -6.32 -6.19 5.53
C GLY A 55 -7.59 -7.02 5.58
N THR A 56 -8.46 -6.95 4.55
CA THR A 56 -9.64 -7.82 4.44
C THR A 56 -9.22 -9.28 4.32
N LYS A 57 -8.19 -9.59 3.53
CA LYS A 57 -7.66 -10.94 3.42
C LYS A 57 -7.08 -11.42 4.75
N THR A 58 -6.24 -10.62 5.40
CA THR A 58 -5.65 -10.93 6.71
C THR A 58 -6.73 -11.23 7.76
N PHE A 59 -7.84 -10.48 7.74
CA PHE A 59 -8.97 -10.71 8.65
C PHE A 59 -9.56 -12.13 8.47
N PHE A 60 -9.85 -12.54 7.23
CA PHE A 60 -10.39 -13.89 6.97
C PHE A 60 -9.35 -14.98 7.24
N ASP A 61 -8.09 -14.77 6.87
CA ASP A 61 -7.01 -15.72 7.15
C ASP A 61 -6.84 -15.92 8.67
N SER A 62 -6.96 -14.85 9.48
CA SER A 62 -6.92 -14.92 10.93
C SER A 62 -8.10 -15.71 11.51
N ALA A 63 -9.32 -15.45 11.03
CA ALA A 63 -10.50 -16.21 11.46
C ALA A 63 -10.36 -17.70 11.12
N ALA A 64 -9.86 -18.02 9.93
CA ALA A 64 -9.65 -19.39 9.48
C ALA A 64 -8.57 -20.12 10.30
N SER A 65 -7.42 -19.47 10.57
CA SER A 65 -6.34 -20.05 11.37
C SER A 65 -6.76 -20.38 12.80
N ARG A 66 -7.77 -19.68 13.31
CA ARG A 66 -8.36 -19.85 14.64
C ARG A 66 -9.53 -20.87 14.66
N GLY A 67 -9.92 -21.39 13.49
CA GLY A 67 -11.09 -22.26 13.37
C GLY A 67 -12.44 -21.55 13.57
N GLN A 68 -12.47 -20.21 13.46
CA GLN A 68 -13.64 -19.35 13.65
C GLN A 68 -14.21 -18.82 12.33
N GLU A 69 -13.79 -19.39 11.19
CA GLU A 69 -14.21 -18.93 9.85
C GLU A 69 -15.73 -18.93 9.69
N THR A 70 -16.38 -20.04 10.02
CA THR A 70 -17.83 -20.20 9.85
C THR A 70 -18.64 -19.23 10.71
N GLU A 71 -18.25 -19.06 11.97
CA GLU A 71 -18.88 -18.13 12.91
C GLU A 71 -18.68 -16.68 12.47
N THR A 72 -17.47 -16.36 12.00
CA THR A 72 -17.13 -15.01 11.48
C THR A 72 -17.95 -14.68 10.23
N LEU A 73 -18.05 -15.60 9.26
CA LEU A 73 -18.87 -15.40 8.06
C LEU A 73 -20.34 -15.16 8.44
N LYS A 74 -20.89 -16.00 9.34
CA LYS A 74 -22.27 -15.86 9.82
C LYS A 74 -22.49 -14.53 10.56
N ALA A 75 -21.55 -14.09 11.38
CA ALA A 75 -21.66 -12.82 12.08
C ALA A 75 -21.66 -11.62 11.10
N LEU A 76 -20.83 -11.68 10.05
CA LEU A 76 -20.81 -10.67 9.00
C LEU A 76 -22.13 -10.57 8.23
N GLU A 77 -22.92 -11.64 8.11
CA GLU A 77 -24.24 -11.62 7.45
C GLU A 77 -25.26 -10.77 8.20
N SER A 78 -25.08 -10.57 9.51
CA SER A 78 -26.03 -9.87 10.40
C SER A 78 -25.71 -8.40 10.65
N ILE A 79 -24.56 -7.89 10.18
CA ILE A 79 -24.11 -6.52 10.39
C ILE A 79 -24.04 -5.73 9.10
N THR A 80 -23.88 -4.41 9.21
CA THR A 80 -23.63 -3.57 8.03
C THR A 80 -22.16 -3.71 7.60
N VAL A 81 -21.93 -4.13 6.36
CA VAL A 81 -20.62 -4.33 5.77
C VAL A 81 -20.33 -3.26 4.72
N ILE A 82 -19.28 -2.50 4.94
CA ILE A 82 -18.86 -1.39 4.08
C ILE A 82 -17.50 -1.70 3.46
N ALA A 83 -17.41 -1.61 2.14
CA ALA A 83 -16.15 -1.72 1.42
C ALA A 83 -15.74 -0.35 0.88
N ARG A 84 -14.55 0.15 1.24
CA ARG A 84 -14.07 1.46 0.78
C ARG A 84 -13.86 1.53 -0.74
N SER A 85 -13.51 0.41 -1.38
CA SER A 85 -13.08 0.39 -2.79
C SER A 85 -13.24 -1.02 -3.39
N PRO A 86 -13.01 -1.19 -4.71
CA PRO A 86 -13.08 -2.51 -5.36
C PRO A 86 -12.14 -3.57 -4.78
N LYS A 87 -10.98 -3.18 -4.20
CA LYS A 87 -10.01 -4.15 -3.65
C LYS A 87 -10.56 -4.92 -2.45
N PRO A 88 -11.02 -4.29 -1.35
CA PRO A 88 -11.70 -5.01 -0.27
C PRO A 88 -12.99 -5.69 -0.73
N ALA A 89 -13.77 -5.04 -1.61
CA ALA A 89 -15.00 -5.61 -2.15
C ALA A 89 -14.78 -6.95 -2.87
N ALA A 90 -13.68 -7.08 -3.61
CA ALA A 90 -13.34 -8.33 -4.29
C ALA A 90 -13.05 -9.48 -3.30
N VAL A 91 -12.42 -9.19 -2.16
CA VAL A 91 -12.15 -10.18 -1.11
C VAL A 91 -13.44 -10.58 -0.41
N LEU A 92 -14.30 -9.61 -0.05
CA LEU A 92 -15.61 -9.87 0.56
C LEU A 92 -16.47 -10.77 -0.34
N ARG A 93 -16.60 -10.43 -1.63
CA ARG A 93 -17.37 -11.23 -2.60
C ARG A 93 -16.83 -12.65 -2.77
N ARG A 94 -15.49 -12.83 -2.74
CA ARG A 94 -14.86 -14.15 -2.80
C ARG A 94 -15.27 -15.02 -1.60
N ASN A 95 -15.44 -14.41 -0.43
CA ASN A 95 -15.93 -15.05 0.79
C ASN A 95 -17.47 -15.04 0.88
N LYS A 96 -18.18 -14.66 -0.20
CA LYS A 96 -19.65 -14.60 -0.29
C LYS A 96 -20.30 -13.67 0.73
N ILE A 97 -19.58 -12.66 1.21
CA ILE A 97 -20.10 -11.63 2.10
C ILE A 97 -20.75 -10.52 1.26
N HIS A 98 -21.93 -10.10 1.70
CA HIS A 98 -22.64 -8.96 1.13
C HIS A 98 -21.87 -7.66 1.39
N ILE A 99 -22.16 -6.65 0.60
CA ILE A 99 -21.63 -5.30 0.75
C ILE A 99 -22.81 -4.37 0.68
N ASP A 100 -23.15 -3.74 1.81
CA ASP A 100 -24.27 -2.81 1.88
C ASP A 100 -23.93 -1.49 1.23
N LEU A 101 -22.64 -1.10 1.31
CA LEU A 101 -22.23 0.21 0.86
C LEU A 101 -20.77 0.20 0.35
N MET A 102 -20.59 0.88 -0.79
CA MET A 102 -19.27 1.21 -1.34
C MET A 102 -19.38 2.61 -1.98
N PRO A 103 -18.45 3.53 -1.66
CA PRO A 103 -18.47 4.87 -2.25
C PRO A 103 -18.17 4.82 -3.76
N PRO A 104 -18.55 5.89 -4.52
CA PRO A 104 -18.10 6.05 -5.89
C PRO A 104 -16.61 6.39 -5.98
N GLU A 105 -16.04 6.31 -7.19
CA GLU A 105 -14.71 6.86 -7.46
C GLU A 105 -14.66 8.37 -7.13
N PRO A 106 -13.53 8.84 -6.63
CA PRO A 106 -12.21 8.22 -6.51
C PRO A 106 -11.94 7.44 -5.20
N PHE A 107 -12.98 7.01 -4.47
CA PHE A 107 -12.88 6.19 -3.25
C PHE A 107 -12.08 6.83 -2.11
N THR A 108 -12.14 8.14 -1.97
CA THR A 108 -11.48 8.87 -0.89
C THR A 108 -12.21 8.68 0.45
N SER A 109 -11.59 9.13 1.55
CA SER A 109 -12.29 9.14 2.84
C SER A 109 -13.51 10.06 2.84
N THR A 110 -13.48 11.15 2.07
CA THR A 110 -14.61 12.06 1.90
C THR A 110 -15.78 11.38 1.16
N ASP A 111 -15.48 10.62 0.10
CA ASP A 111 -16.51 9.88 -0.63
C ASP A 111 -17.16 8.82 0.25
N LEU A 112 -16.33 8.12 1.07
CA LEU A 112 -16.83 7.15 2.03
C LEU A 112 -17.74 7.79 3.08
N ILE A 113 -17.34 8.92 3.66
CA ILE A 113 -18.14 9.69 4.62
C ILE A 113 -19.46 10.13 4.00
N SER A 114 -19.44 10.63 2.77
CA SER A 114 -20.65 11.00 2.04
C SER A 114 -21.56 9.81 1.83
N ALA A 115 -21.02 8.67 1.42
CA ALA A 115 -21.77 7.45 1.17
C ALA A 115 -22.46 6.89 2.41
N ILE A 116 -21.82 6.97 3.58
CA ILE A 116 -22.38 6.50 4.86
C ILE A 116 -23.33 7.53 5.51
N SER A 117 -23.54 8.71 4.92
CA SER A 117 -24.31 9.80 5.53
C SER A 117 -25.73 9.40 5.96
N GLY A 118 -26.39 8.50 5.22
CA GLY A 118 -27.74 8.01 5.49
C GLY A 118 -27.83 6.89 6.55
N LEU A 119 -26.72 6.36 7.06
CA LEU A 119 -26.74 5.30 8.06
C LEU A 119 -27.07 5.87 9.44
N ASP A 120 -27.92 5.16 10.20
CA ASP A 120 -28.07 5.42 11.64
C ASP A 120 -26.89 4.80 12.39
N LEU A 121 -26.03 5.64 12.95
CA LEU A 121 -24.82 5.26 13.68
C LEU A 121 -24.94 5.49 15.19
N ALA A 122 -26.04 6.07 15.66
CA ALA A 122 -26.21 6.37 17.08
C ALA A 122 -26.12 5.10 17.94
N LYS A 123 -25.21 5.08 18.89
CA LYS A 123 -24.92 3.94 19.79
C LYS A 123 -24.48 2.65 19.06
N ARG A 124 -24.04 2.72 17.81
CA ARG A 124 -23.51 1.58 17.07
C ARG A 124 -22.01 1.39 17.39
N HIS A 125 -21.60 0.15 17.55
CA HIS A 125 -20.18 -0.20 17.58
C HIS A 125 -19.69 -0.41 16.13
N VAL A 126 -18.81 0.48 15.70
CA VAL A 126 -18.25 0.50 14.35
C VAL A 126 -16.79 0.09 14.42
N VAL A 127 -16.42 -0.93 13.68
CA VAL A 127 -15.01 -1.31 13.51
C VAL A 127 -14.52 -0.82 12.16
N VAL A 128 -13.38 -0.13 12.17
CA VAL A 128 -12.72 0.36 10.96
C VAL A 128 -11.40 -0.38 10.81
N GLN A 129 -11.24 -1.11 9.72
CA GLN A 129 -9.96 -1.68 9.35
C GLN A 129 -9.00 -0.55 8.96
N ALA A 130 -7.91 -0.38 9.72
CA ALA A 130 -6.94 0.68 9.45
C ALA A 130 -6.23 0.52 8.09
N TYR A 131 -5.84 1.63 7.49
CA TYR A 131 -5.13 1.71 6.22
C TYR A 131 -3.81 2.48 6.41
N GLY A 132 -2.72 1.76 6.65
CA GLY A 132 -1.38 2.35 6.77
C GLY A 132 -1.17 3.32 7.93
N GLY A 133 -2.21 3.62 8.70
CA GLY A 133 -2.25 4.53 9.85
C GLY A 133 -3.68 4.93 10.17
N PRO A 134 -3.91 5.64 11.29
CA PRO A 134 -5.25 6.06 11.72
C PRO A 134 -5.92 6.99 10.70
N ASN A 135 -7.16 6.68 10.33
CA ASN A 135 -7.99 7.54 9.50
C ASN A 135 -8.82 8.50 10.37
N LYS A 136 -8.15 9.50 10.94
CA LYS A 136 -8.77 10.45 11.89
C LYS A 136 -10.03 11.12 11.34
N LEU A 137 -10.06 11.46 10.05
CA LEU A 137 -11.23 12.09 9.44
C LEU A 137 -12.45 11.16 9.51
N LEU A 138 -12.27 9.90 9.16
CA LEU A 138 -13.34 8.90 9.19
C LEU A 138 -13.78 8.59 10.62
N THR A 139 -12.83 8.29 11.51
CA THR A 139 -13.15 7.92 12.90
C THR A 139 -13.84 9.04 13.64
N GLN A 140 -13.36 10.29 13.55
CA GLN A 140 -14.00 11.44 14.16
C GLN A 140 -15.42 11.66 13.63
N THR A 141 -15.62 11.57 12.30
CA THR A 141 -16.96 11.72 11.73
C THR A 141 -17.94 10.66 12.22
N LEU A 142 -17.50 9.42 12.36
CA LEU A 142 -18.33 8.34 12.91
C LEU A 142 -18.68 8.59 14.37
N GLU A 143 -17.71 9.03 15.20
CA GLU A 143 -17.91 9.36 16.62
C GLU A 143 -18.85 10.57 16.80
N GLU A 144 -18.70 11.63 16.01
CA GLU A 144 -19.60 12.80 16.00
C GLU A 144 -21.04 12.42 15.70
N ARG A 145 -21.25 11.30 14.97
CA ARG A 145 -22.58 10.74 14.68
C ARG A 145 -23.07 9.75 15.73
N GLY A 146 -22.37 9.67 16.88
CA GLY A 146 -22.77 8.88 18.04
C GLY A 146 -22.35 7.42 18.02
N ALA A 147 -21.45 7.01 17.12
CA ALA A 147 -20.87 5.69 17.08
C ALA A 147 -19.78 5.52 18.17
N THR A 148 -19.61 4.30 18.66
CA THR A 148 -18.40 3.87 19.37
C THR A 148 -17.46 3.26 18.33
N VAL A 149 -16.35 3.93 18.02
CA VAL A 149 -15.44 3.53 16.95
C VAL A 149 -14.21 2.81 17.51
N ARG A 150 -13.85 1.69 16.89
CA ARG A 150 -12.59 0.99 17.11
C ARG A 150 -11.88 0.83 15.77
N GLU A 151 -10.65 1.32 15.71
CA GLU A 151 -9.78 1.11 14.56
C GLU A 151 -8.86 -0.09 14.82
N VAL A 152 -8.78 -1.04 13.88
CA VAL A 152 -7.96 -2.25 14.01
C VAL A 152 -7.00 -2.35 12.84
N THR A 153 -5.71 -2.46 13.14
CA THR A 153 -4.65 -2.65 12.15
C THR A 153 -4.45 -4.14 11.88
N LEU A 154 -4.65 -4.55 10.63
CA LEU A 154 -4.55 -5.94 10.20
C LEU A 154 -3.24 -6.26 9.48
N TYR A 155 -2.51 -5.25 9.06
CA TYR A 155 -1.18 -5.36 8.49
C TYR A 155 -0.44 -4.01 8.63
N THR A 156 0.87 -4.08 8.58
CA THR A 156 1.73 -2.91 8.54
C THR A 156 2.80 -3.06 7.45
N TRP A 157 3.48 -1.96 7.15
CA TRP A 157 4.64 -1.94 6.29
C TRP A 157 5.87 -1.72 7.14
N GLU A 158 6.80 -2.64 7.08
CA GLU A 158 8.08 -2.57 7.78
C GLU A 158 9.23 -2.52 6.80
N LEU A 159 10.40 -2.18 7.29
CA LEU A 159 11.63 -2.30 6.53
C LEU A 159 11.83 -3.77 6.14
N ALA A 160 12.24 -4.02 4.91
CA ALA A 160 12.49 -5.38 4.46
C ALA A 160 13.57 -6.04 5.33
N GLU A 161 13.27 -7.23 5.88
CA GLU A 161 14.24 -8.02 6.66
C GLU A 161 15.34 -8.60 5.75
N ASP A 162 14.93 -9.12 4.59
CA ASP A 162 15.89 -9.55 3.58
C ASP A 162 16.40 -8.35 2.78
N VAL A 163 17.60 -7.90 3.13
CA VAL A 163 18.29 -6.79 2.46
C VAL A 163 19.16 -7.25 1.27
N THR A 164 19.21 -8.56 0.99
CA THR A 164 20.00 -9.13 -0.13
C THR A 164 19.64 -8.51 -1.48
N PRO A 165 18.35 -8.28 -1.82
CA PRO A 165 17.99 -7.63 -3.08
C PRO A 165 18.50 -6.19 -3.17
N VAL A 166 18.52 -5.45 -2.05
CA VAL A 166 19.05 -4.08 -1.99
C VAL A 166 20.56 -4.06 -2.17
N LEU A 167 21.27 -5.00 -1.52
CA LEU A 167 22.70 -5.17 -1.75
C LEU A 167 22.99 -5.52 -3.21
N GLY A 168 22.19 -6.40 -3.81
CA GLY A 168 22.24 -6.72 -5.24
C GLY A 168 22.05 -5.49 -6.13
N LEU A 169 21.07 -4.62 -5.81
CA LEU A 169 20.85 -3.35 -6.51
C LEU A 169 22.08 -2.43 -6.44
N ILE A 170 22.65 -2.27 -5.24
CA ILE A 170 23.84 -1.41 -5.05
C ILE A 170 25.01 -1.93 -5.89
N ASN A 171 25.26 -3.23 -5.85
CA ASN A 171 26.31 -3.85 -6.67
C ASN A 171 26.04 -3.68 -8.18
N ALA A 172 24.80 -3.84 -8.63
CA ALA A 172 24.42 -3.65 -10.03
C ALA A 172 24.59 -2.19 -10.50
N LEU A 173 24.29 -1.22 -9.62
CA LEU A 173 24.54 0.21 -9.85
C LEU A 173 26.04 0.51 -9.95
N GLU A 174 26.86 -0.04 -9.03
CA GLU A 174 28.34 0.08 -9.09
C GLU A 174 28.92 -0.47 -10.38
N ASN A 175 28.33 -1.55 -10.91
CA ASN A 175 28.75 -2.22 -12.14
C ASN A 175 28.06 -1.64 -13.41
N LYS A 176 27.32 -0.53 -13.31
CA LYS A 176 26.61 0.11 -14.43
C LYS A 176 25.63 -0.81 -15.17
N GLN A 177 24.94 -1.66 -14.43
CA GLN A 177 23.95 -2.62 -14.96
C GLN A 177 22.52 -2.13 -14.82
N ILE A 178 22.30 -0.93 -14.27
CA ILE A 178 21.01 -0.31 -14.05
C ILE A 178 20.94 1.00 -14.82
N ASP A 179 20.00 1.11 -15.73
CA ASP A 179 19.78 2.32 -16.52
C ASP A 179 18.83 3.31 -15.83
N ALA A 180 17.90 2.81 -15.01
CA ALA A 180 16.95 3.66 -14.31
C ALA A 180 16.56 3.08 -12.94
N LEU A 181 16.34 3.97 -11.96
CA LEU A 181 15.77 3.63 -10.65
C LEU A 181 14.47 4.41 -10.43
N ALA A 182 13.35 3.70 -10.26
CA ALA A 182 12.04 4.29 -10.12
C ALA A 182 11.48 4.11 -8.71
N PHE A 183 11.01 5.20 -8.12
CA PHE A 183 10.35 5.25 -6.82
C PHE A 183 8.85 5.50 -6.97
N THR A 184 8.03 4.59 -6.44
CA THR A 184 6.57 4.71 -6.45
C THR A 184 6.00 5.26 -5.14
N SER A 185 6.84 5.59 -4.16
CA SER A 185 6.45 6.25 -2.91
C SER A 185 7.65 6.86 -2.18
N GLN A 186 7.39 7.91 -1.40
CA GLN A 186 8.41 8.58 -0.59
C GLN A 186 9.13 7.66 0.41
N ILE A 187 8.40 6.67 0.96
CA ILE A 187 8.97 5.75 1.95
C ILE A 187 10.03 4.83 1.35
N GLN A 188 9.94 4.53 0.04
CA GLN A 188 10.96 3.74 -0.64
C GLN A 188 12.30 4.47 -0.70
N VAL A 189 12.28 5.79 -0.89
CA VAL A 189 13.49 6.62 -0.87
C VAL A 189 14.17 6.54 0.50
N THR A 190 13.39 6.78 1.57
CA THR A 190 13.87 6.74 2.95
C THR A 190 14.45 5.37 3.31
N ASN A 191 13.73 4.32 2.96
CA ASN A 191 14.11 2.95 3.34
C ASN A 191 15.33 2.46 2.56
N LEU A 192 15.44 2.81 1.27
CA LEU A 192 16.64 2.46 0.48
C LEU A 192 17.91 3.06 1.10
N LEU A 193 17.88 4.34 1.47
CA LEU A 193 19.00 5.01 2.11
C LEU A 193 19.28 4.44 3.50
N SER A 194 18.24 4.14 4.28
CA SER A 194 18.38 3.51 5.60
C SER A 194 19.04 2.12 5.52
N ILE A 195 18.58 1.28 4.60
CA ILE A 195 19.19 -0.05 4.38
C ILE A 195 20.63 0.09 3.91
N ALA A 196 20.90 0.99 2.96
CA ALA A 196 22.26 1.22 2.48
C ALA A 196 23.20 1.70 3.61
N SER A 197 22.68 2.55 4.52
CA SER A 197 23.44 3.01 5.70
C SER A 197 23.72 1.85 6.66
N GLN A 198 22.75 1.00 6.96
CA GLN A 198 22.92 -0.21 7.78
C GLN A 198 23.94 -1.18 7.20
N LEU A 199 24.00 -1.27 5.87
CA LEU A 199 24.98 -2.10 5.15
C LEU A 199 26.37 -1.44 5.02
N GLY A 200 26.55 -0.20 5.49
CA GLY A 200 27.78 0.57 5.30
C GLY A 200 28.04 0.97 3.83
N LYS A 201 26.99 0.98 3.00
CA LYS A 201 27.02 1.20 1.54
C LYS A 201 26.37 2.52 1.10
N GLU A 202 25.97 3.39 2.03
CA GLU A 202 25.26 4.64 1.68
C GLU A 202 26.10 5.54 0.76
N GLY A 203 27.41 5.70 1.05
CA GLY A 203 28.31 6.51 0.21
C GLY A 203 28.43 5.98 -1.22
N SER A 204 28.54 4.67 -1.37
CA SER A 204 28.60 3.97 -2.65
C SER A 204 27.29 4.12 -3.43
N LEU A 205 26.16 3.92 -2.76
CA LEU A 205 24.82 4.14 -3.35
C LEU A 205 24.68 5.58 -3.83
N ARG A 206 24.96 6.58 -2.98
CA ARG A 206 24.84 8.00 -3.36
C ARG A 206 25.75 8.38 -4.53
N THR A 207 26.96 7.83 -4.60
CA THR A 207 27.87 8.02 -5.73
C THR A 207 27.28 7.44 -7.02
N SER A 208 26.71 6.24 -6.97
CA SER A 208 26.07 5.61 -8.12
C SER A 208 24.82 6.38 -8.58
N LEU A 209 23.99 6.85 -7.63
CA LEU A 209 22.79 7.64 -7.94
C LEU A 209 23.12 9.05 -8.45
N ALA A 210 24.30 9.58 -8.16
CA ALA A 210 24.79 10.85 -8.73
C ALA A 210 25.26 10.71 -10.18
N ASN A 211 25.52 9.48 -10.64
CA ASN A 211 25.92 9.24 -12.02
C ASN A 211 24.79 9.59 -13.01
N PRO A 212 25.02 10.49 -13.99
CA PRO A 212 24.01 10.88 -14.97
C PRO A 212 23.55 9.74 -15.91
N ASP A 213 24.34 8.67 -16.01
CA ASP A 213 23.99 7.49 -16.80
C ASP A 213 22.82 6.68 -16.19
N VAL A 214 22.47 6.92 -14.91
CA VAL A 214 21.35 6.26 -14.21
C VAL A 214 20.22 7.26 -14.06
N LEU A 215 19.09 7.04 -14.72
CA LEU A 215 17.91 7.91 -14.59
C LEU A 215 17.22 7.67 -13.23
N LEU A 216 16.88 8.75 -12.51
CA LEU A 216 16.11 8.69 -11.29
C LEU A 216 14.68 9.16 -11.54
N ALA A 217 13.72 8.28 -11.31
CA ALA A 217 12.32 8.52 -11.62
C ALA A 217 11.45 8.50 -10.37
N SER A 218 10.60 9.53 -10.24
CA SER A 218 9.61 9.69 -9.18
C SER A 218 8.21 9.52 -9.73
N VAL A 219 7.34 8.85 -8.99
CA VAL A 219 5.92 8.68 -9.38
C VAL A 219 5.12 9.96 -9.33
N GLY A 220 5.57 10.97 -8.60
CA GLY A 220 4.84 12.24 -8.44
C GLY A 220 5.34 13.10 -7.28
N PRO A 221 4.69 14.25 -7.03
CA PRO A 221 5.24 15.36 -6.27
C PRO A 221 5.64 15.05 -4.82
N VAL A 222 4.91 14.16 -4.13
CA VAL A 222 5.25 13.78 -2.75
C VAL A 222 6.56 12.98 -2.70
N CYS A 223 6.74 12.07 -3.66
CA CYS A 223 7.95 11.27 -3.79
C CYS A 223 9.13 12.15 -4.26
N THR A 224 8.90 13.01 -5.25
CA THR A 224 9.87 14.00 -5.75
C THR A 224 10.39 14.90 -4.63
N LYS A 225 9.49 15.45 -3.83
CA LYS A 225 9.88 16.27 -2.66
C LYS A 225 10.81 15.49 -1.73
N ARG A 226 10.49 14.23 -1.44
CA ARG A 226 11.33 13.39 -0.59
C ARG A 226 12.70 13.12 -1.19
N MET A 227 12.77 12.83 -2.50
CA MET A 227 14.05 12.65 -3.19
C MET A 227 14.92 13.91 -3.07
N MET A 228 14.34 15.10 -3.28
CA MET A 228 15.06 16.38 -3.15
C MET A 228 15.53 16.65 -1.72
N GLU A 229 14.72 16.35 -0.70
CA GLU A 229 15.09 16.44 0.71
C GLU A 229 16.30 15.56 1.06
N GLU A 230 16.44 14.42 0.37
CA GLU A 230 17.58 13.50 0.50
C GLU A 230 18.75 13.84 -0.44
N ASN A 231 18.71 15.01 -1.11
CA ASN A 231 19.70 15.47 -2.10
C ASN A 231 19.87 14.49 -3.29
N LEU A 232 18.81 13.81 -3.68
CA LEU A 232 18.74 13.06 -4.92
C LEU A 232 18.13 13.92 -6.03
N ARG A 233 18.69 13.82 -7.25
CA ARG A 233 18.07 14.46 -8.42
C ARG A 233 16.79 13.71 -8.82
N VAL A 234 15.95 14.36 -9.60
CA VAL A 234 14.77 13.74 -10.22
C VAL A 234 14.83 14.05 -11.71
N ASP A 235 15.06 13.04 -12.52
CA ASP A 235 15.19 13.18 -13.96
C ASP A 235 13.82 13.01 -14.66
N ILE A 236 12.90 12.24 -14.02
CA ILE A 236 11.57 11.92 -14.56
C ILE A 236 10.54 12.02 -13.46
N GLU A 237 9.47 12.79 -13.73
CA GLU A 237 8.20 12.78 -12.99
C GLU A 237 7.07 12.82 -14.01
N PRO A 238 6.15 11.84 -14.08
CA PRO A 238 5.06 11.85 -15.04
C PRO A 238 4.02 12.92 -14.67
N GLU A 239 3.34 13.48 -15.67
CA GLU A 239 2.28 14.48 -15.47
C GLU A 239 1.14 13.94 -14.58
N HIS A 240 0.82 12.66 -14.74
CA HIS A 240 -0.17 11.98 -13.90
C HIS A 240 0.50 10.95 -13.01
N PRO A 241 0.39 11.06 -11.67
CA PRO A 241 1.14 10.27 -10.69
C PRO A 241 0.60 8.84 -10.56
N HIS A 242 0.82 8.01 -11.57
CA HIS A 242 0.50 6.58 -11.60
C HIS A 242 1.69 5.74 -12.02
N MET A 243 1.79 4.53 -11.47
CA MET A 243 2.88 3.59 -11.76
C MET A 243 3.02 3.29 -13.26
N GLY A 244 1.90 3.16 -13.99
CA GLY A 244 1.92 2.93 -15.43
C GLY A 244 2.55 4.09 -16.21
N ASN A 245 2.19 5.32 -15.87
CA ASN A 245 2.73 6.54 -16.48
C ASN A 245 4.22 6.72 -16.17
N LEU A 246 4.63 6.36 -14.94
CA LEU A 246 6.04 6.38 -14.54
C LEU A 246 6.88 5.43 -15.41
N VAL A 247 6.43 4.17 -15.55
CA VAL A 247 7.15 3.18 -16.37
C VAL A 247 7.21 3.60 -17.84
N LEU A 248 6.12 4.14 -18.37
CA LEU A 248 6.07 4.64 -19.75
C LEU A 248 7.06 5.80 -19.95
N ALA A 249 7.05 6.79 -19.06
CA ALA A 249 7.93 7.95 -19.15
C ALA A 249 9.44 7.55 -19.09
N VAL A 250 9.77 6.56 -18.22
CA VAL A 250 11.13 6.01 -18.17
C VAL A 250 11.51 5.33 -19.47
N ALA A 251 10.63 4.49 -20.01
CA ALA A 251 10.88 3.77 -21.27
C ALA A 251 11.05 4.73 -22.47
N GLU A 252 10.20 5.75 -22.58
CA GLU A 252 10.30 6.78 -23.62
C GLU A 252 11.63 7.55 -23.53
N ARG A 253 12.06 7.90 -22.33
CA ARG A 253 13.32 8.61 -22.11
C ARG A 253 14.52 7.75 -22.50
N LEU A 254 14.59 6.51 -22.07
CA LEU A 254 15.68 5.58 -22.40
C LEU A 254 15.75 5.32 -23.93
N ASN A 255 14.59 5.15 -24.58
CA ASN A 255 14.55 4.96 -26.04
C ASN A 255 15.02 6.18 -26.81
N SER A 256 14.69 7.41 -26.36
CA SER A 256 15.15 8.63 -27.04
C SER A 256 16.65 8.86 -26.90
N ASP A 257 17.23 8.49 -25.75
CA ASP A 257 18.68 8.58 -25.56
C ASP A 257 19.45 7.56 -26.42
N TYR A 258 18.87 6.36 -26.64
CA TYR A 258 19.42 5.34 -27.52
C TYR A 258 19.45 5.78 -29.01
N VAL A 259 18.42 6.48 -29.47
CA VAL A 259 18.31 6.98 -30.83
C VAL A 259 19.31 8.14 -31.10
N ASN A 260 19.61 8.94 -30.09
CA ASN A 260 20.52 10.09 -30.21
C ASN A 260 22.02 9.71 -30.08
N THR A 261 22.33 8.47 -29.68
CA THR A 261 23.72 8.01 -29.46
C THR A 261 24.22 7.08 -30.59
N ASN A 262 23.36 6.69 -31.54
CA ASN A 262 23.66 5.90 -32.73
C ASN A 262 23.44 6.72 -34.02
#